data_4dae9f12cb3348fd2a2590dd68abc96c
#
_entry.id   4dae9f12cb3348fd2a2590dd68abc96c
#
_cell.length_a   1.000
_cell.length_b   1.000
_cell.length_c   1.000
_cell.angle_alpha   90.00
_cell.angle_beta   90.00
_cell.angle_gamma   90.00
#
_symmetry.space_group_name_H-M   'P 1'
#
loop_
_entity.id
_entity.type
_entity.pdbx_description
1 polymer ?
#
loop_
_entity_poly.entity_id
_entity_poly.type
_entity_poly.pdbx_seq_one_letter_code
_entity_poly.pdbx_strand_id
1 'polypeptide(L)'
;GSGIPVTTVWEGDYDISVKLKNSQADSANSCDLEDELIPVAGGLANVPLRQVADVVPAWENGQIVRRNGIYTITVMADLQRGENGMDVTGKVQKAVANLSYSPDVTLTYGGDLEDSEEKLPPILAGLLIAAAIIYFILLIHFRNVNIALLIFACMALCVFGTAVGVLVQGVDFGVTSILGVVSLMGIIVRNGIIMIDYAEELRKTEKLGVRDAIYHSARRRMRPIFLTSAAASMGVIPMILGGSGLWMPMGTVICYGTLITMVFLLTVLPVCYWFMFSGSTRKRIAMEKMENE
;
A
#
# COMPACT_ATOMS: atom_id res chain seq x y z
N GLY A 1 -16.62 4.93 37.58
CA GLY A 1 -16.98 5.77 36.46
C GLY A 1 -15.89 5.90 35.39
N SER A 2 -16.31 6.09 34.16
CA SER A 2 -15.41 6.17 33.00
C SER A 2 -14.51 7.41 32.96
N GLY A 3 -14.66 8.35 33.91
CA GLY A 3 -13.96 9.63 33.91
C GLY A 3 -14.53 10.65 32.94
N ILE A 4 -14.11 11.91 33.06
CA ILE A 4 -14.50 13.02 32.19
C ILE A 4 -13.31 13.28 31.23
N PRO A 5 -13.48 13.25 29.90
CA PRO A 5 -12.42 13.62 29.01
C PRO A 5 -12.09 15.11 29.13
N VAL A 6 -10.83 15.46 29.39
CA VAL A 6 -10.38 16.85 29.60
C VAL A 6 -9.66 17.38 28.37
N THR A 7 -8.80 16.57 27.77
CA THR A 7 -8.01 16.95 26.59
C THR A 7 -7.50 15.71 25.86
N THR A 8 -6.93 15.92 24.69
CA THR A 8 -6.26 14.90 23.90
C THR A 8 -4.81 15.34 23.68
N VAL A 9 -3.86 14.44 23.91
CA VAL A 9 -2.43 14.67 23.63
C VAL A 9 -2.05 13.82 22.44
N TRP A 10 -1.36 14.40 21.49
CA TRP A 10 -0.89 13.71 20.29
C TRP A 10 0.56 13.23 20.47
N GLU A 11 0.79 11.95 20.24
CA GLU A 11 2.13 11.36 20.18
C GLU A 11 2.35 10.80 18.77
N GLY A 12 2.93 11.62 17.89
CA GLY A 12 2.99 11.33 16.46
C GLY A 12 1.59 11.35 15.85
N ASP A 13 1.17 10.24 15.24
CA ASP A 13 -0.16 10.05 14.62
C ASP A 13 -1.20 9.47 15.60
N TYR A 14 -0.85 9.27 16.88
CA TYR A 14 -1.75 8.68 17.87
C TYR A 14 -2.35 9.75 18.77
N ASP A 15 -3.68 9.70 18.94
CA ASP A 15 -4.42 10.52 19.88
C ASP A 15 -4.56 9.80 21.23
N ILE A 16 -4.07 10.40 22.29
CA ILE A 16 -4.17 9.89 23.65
C ILE A 16 -5.17 10.74 24.43
N SER A 17 -6.34 10.18 24.71
CA SER A 17 -7.36 10.86 25.52
C SER A 17 -6.94 10.95 26.98
N VAL A 18 -6.82 12.17 27.50
CA VAL A 18 -6.60 12.41 28.93
C VAL A 18 -7.94 12.51 29.64
N LYS A 19 -8.21 11.59 30.56
CA LYS A 19 -9.45 11.53 31.32
C LYS A 19 -9.18 11.86 32.78
N LEU A 20 -9.98 12.77 33.32
CA LEU A 20 -9.99 13.07 34.77
C LEU A 20 -10.88 12.04 35.47
N LYS A 21 -10.29 11.29 36.39
CA LYS A 21 -10.99 10.34 37.26
C LYS A 21 -10.81 10.71 38.74
N ASN A 22 -11.79 10.39 39.55
CA ASN A 22 -11.60 10.43 41.01
C ASN A 22 -10.61 9.33 41.42
N SER A 23 -9.82 9.57 42.48
CA SER A 23 -8.82 8.61 43.00
C SER A 23 -9.40 7.24 43.38
N GLN A 24 -10.68 7.17 43.68
CA GLN A 24 -11.40 5.95 44.04
C GLN A 24 -12.21 5.34 42.87
N ALA A 25 -12.17 5.94 41.70
CA ALA A 25 -13.04 5.54 40.56
C ALA A 25 -12.81 4.09 40.06
N ASP A 26 -11.59 3.57 40.21
CA ASP A 26 -11.24 2.23 39.76
C ASP A 26 -11.61 1.13 40.79
N SER A 27 -11.84 1.49 42.06
CA SER A 27 -12.29 0.61 43.13
C SER A 27 -13.78 0.77 43.46
N ALA A 28 -14.47 1.75 42.90
CA ALA A 28 -15.88 2.04 43.18
C ALA A 28 -16.79 0.96 42.59
N ASN A 29 -17.62 0.35 43.41
CA ASN A 29 -18.67 -0.59 43.07
C ASN A 29 -20.04 0.09 43.04
N SER A 30 -21.04 -0.55 42.44
CA SER A 30 -22.44 -0.06 42.42
C SER A 30 -23.01 0.10 43.86
N CYS A 31 -22.50 -0.67 44.82
CA CYS A 31 -22.88 -0.58 46.24
C CYS A 31 -22.38 0.71 46.90
N ASP A 32 -21.31 1.34 46.39
CA ASP A 32 -20.77 2.58 46.97
C ASP A 32 -21.70 3.78 46.71
N LEU A 33 -22.60 3.68 45.70
CA LEU A 33 -23.63 4.66 45.44
C LEU A 33 -24.64 4.81 46.58
N GLU A 34 -24.89 3.78 47.37
CA GLU A 34 -25.82 3.80 48.49
C GLU A 34 -25.34 4.78 49.62
N ASP A 35 -24.03 4.92 49.71
CA ASP A 35 -23.40 5.81 50.73
C ASP A 35 -23.12 7.23 50.22
N GLU A 36 -23.41 7.52 48.94
CA GLU A 36 -23.24 8.84 48.36
C GLU A 36 -24.16 9.86 49.03
N LEU A 37 -23.60 11.00 49.45
CA LEU A 37 -24.31 12.05 50.17
C LEU A 37 -25.07 12.96 49.20
N ILE A 38 -26.39 13.03 49.36
CA ILE A 38 -27.25 13.90 48.57
C ILE A 38 -27.65 15.12 49.42
N PRO A 39 -27.46 16.35 48.90
CA PRO A 39 -27.92 17.55 49.61
C PRO A 39 -29.46 17.64 49.60
N VAL A 40 -30.03 17.74 50.79
CA VAL A 40 -31.50 17.89 50.98
C VAL A 40 -31.76 19.31 51.49
N ALA A 41 -32.99 19.82 51.15
CA ALA A 41 -33.49 21.12 51.60
C ALA A 41 -32.54 22.29 51.34
N GLY A 42 -32.08 22.47 50.13
CA GLY A 42 -31.26 23.62 49.75
C GLY A 42 -29.82 23.59 50.24
N GLY A 43 -29.28 22.42 50.60
CA GLY A 43 -27.88 22.24 51.00
C GLY A 43 -27.63 22.39 52.49
N LEU A 44 -28.65 22.44 53.31
CA LEU A 44 -28.57 22.57 54.78
C LEU A 44 -28.24 21.24 55.49
N ALA A 45 -28.52 20.10 54.84
CA ALA A 45 -28.19 18.76 55.36
C ALA A 45 -27.83 17.82 54.24
N ASN A 46 -26.93 16.86 54.48
CA ASN A 46 -26.57 15.79 53.56
C ASN A 46 -27.08 14.45 54.09
N VAL A 47 -27.77 13.68 53.27
CA VAL A 47 -28.32 12.38 53.63
C VAL A 47 -27.77 11.32 52.65
N PRO A 48 -27.32 10.14 53.11
CA PRO A 48 -26.88 9.08 52.23
C PRO A 48 -28.05 8.56 51.37
N LEU A 49 -27.78 8.22 50.09
CA LEU A 49 -28.77 7.81 49.08
C LEU A 49 -29.65 6.67 49.60
N ARG A 50 -29.09 5.69 50.32
CA ARG A 50 -29.80 4.55 50.92
C ARG A 50 -30.96 4.92 51.84
N GLN A 51 -31.06 6.15 52.33
CA GLN A 51 -32.20 6.60 53.16
C GLN A 51 -33.36 7.15 52.33
N VAL A 52 -33.11 7.44 51.06
CA VAL A 52 -34.06 8.11 50.17
C VAL A 52 -34.47 7.21 49.02
N ALA A 53 -33.60 6.29 48.58
CA ALA A 53 -33.83 5.42 47.45
C ALA A 53 -33.12 4.08 47.61
N ASP A 54 -33.67 3.03 47.00
CA ASP A 54 -33.05 1.73 46.85
C ASP A 54 -32.27 1.71 45.53
N VAL A 55 -30.97 1.33 45.57
CA VAL A 55 -30.12 1.20 44.39
C VAL A 55 -30.20 -0.24 43.86
N VAL A 56 -30.86 -0.42 42.72
CA VAL A 56 -30.98 -1.72 42.08
C VAL A 56 -30.13 -1.73 40.80
N PRO A 57 -29.13 -2.62 40.70
CA PRO A 57 -28.36 -2.72 39.48
C PRO A 57 -29.23 -3.29 38.33
N ALA A 58 -29.34 -2.53 37.27
CA ALA A 58 -30.06 -2.96 36.07
C ALA A 58 -29.13 -2.89 34.86
N TRP A 59 -29.27 -3.87 33.95
CA TRP A 59 -28.52 -3.92 32.71
C TRP A 59 -29.41 -3.37 31.58
N GLU A 60 -28.97 -2.31 30.96
CA GLU A 60 -29.61 -1.73 29.77
C GLU A 60 -28.60 -1.65 28.63
N ASN A 61 -29.11 -1.73 27.40
CA ASN A 61 -28.29 -1.53 26.21
C ASN A 61 -27.92 -0.06 26.10
N GLY A 62 -26.65 0.27 26.30
CA GLY A 62 -26.16 1.65 26.23
C GLY A 62 -26.27 2.24 24.82
N GLN A 63 -25.97 1.44 23.81
CA GLN A 63 -26.09 1.80 22.39
C GLN A 63 -26.51 0.57 21.58
N ILE A 64 -27.55 0.73 20.77
CA ILE A 64 -27.99 -0.30 19.82
C ILE A 64 -27.44 0.06 18.46
N VAL A 65 -26.45 -0.70 18.00
CA VAL A 65 -25.84 -0.52 16.67
C VAL A 65 -26.43 -1.53 15.69
N ARG A 66 -26.76 -1.07 14.50
CA ARG A 66 -27.19 -1.93 13.39
C ARG A 66 -26.29 -1.69 12.18
N ARG A 67 -25.78 -2.78 11.62
CA ARG A 67 -25.05 -2.77 10.35
C ARG A 67 -25.91 -3.48 9.31
N ASN A 68 -26.24 -2.81 8.21
CA ASN A 68 -27.14 -3.33 7.18
C ASN A 68 -28.52 -3.80 7.74
N GLY A 69 -29.06 -3.11 8.77
CA GLY A 69 -30.33 -3.43 9.40
C GLY A 69 -30.27 -4.53 10.47
N ILE A 70 -29.16 -5.24 10.61
CA ILE A 70 -28.95 -6.35 11.58
C ILE A 70 -28.30 -5.79 12.85
N TYR A 71 -28.75 -6.25 14.01
CA TYR A 71 -28.13 -5.92 15.29
C TYR A 71 -26.68 -6.42 15.30
N THR A 72 -25.75 -5.54 15.61
CA THR A 72 -24.33 -5.82 15.53
C THR A 72 -23.61 -5.38 16.80
N ILE A 73 -22.75 -6.24 17.31
CA ILE A 73 -21.78 -5.91 18.35
C ILE A 73 -20.40 -5.94 17.72
N THR A 74 -19.69 -4.81 17.83
CA THR A 74 -18.33 -4.70 17.30
C THR A 74 -17.33 -4.83 18.44
N VAL A 75 -16.44 -5.81 18.34
CA VAL A 75 -15.29 -5.97 19.24
C VAL A 75 -14.09 -5.36 18.54
N MET A 76 -13.53 -4.31 19.11
CA MET A 76 -12.35 -3.64 18.61
C MET A 76 -11.13 -4.02 19.44
N ALA A 77 -10.00 -4.23 18.75
CA ALA A 77 -8.71 -4.47 19.36
C ALA A 77 -7.65 -3.66 18.64
N ASP A 78 -6.79 -2.99 19.38
CA ASP A 78 -5.65 -2.28 18.85
C ASP A 78 -4.44 -3.18 18.79
N LEU A 79 -3.64 -3.04 17.73
CA LEU A 79 -2.43 -3.80 17.54
C LEU A 79 -1.23 -3.14 18.24
N GLN A 80 -0.26 -3.95 18.65
CA GLN A 80 1.01 -3.41 19.09
C GLN A 80 1.77 -2.80 17.91
N ARG A 81 2.55 -1.76 18.20
CA ARG A 81 3.38 -1.11 17.17
C ARG A 81 4.32 -2.12 16.51
N GLY A 82 4.27 -2.21 15.20
CA GLY A 82 5.11 -3.11 14.40
C GLY A 82 4.50 -4.48 14.11
N GLU A 83 3.28 -4.75 14.54
CA GLU A 83 2.55 -5.96 14.13
C GLU A 83 1.72 -5.70 12.87
N ASN A 84 1.66 -6.71 12.01
CA ASN A 84 0.86 -6.66 10.79
C ASN A 84 -0.58 -7.04 11.06
N GLY A 85 -1.54 -6.14 10.70
CA GLY A 85 -2.96 -6.34 10.93
C GLY A 85 -3.52 -7.57 10.24
N MET A 86 -3.06 -7.89 9.02
CA MET A 86 -3.52 -9.08 8.30
C MET A 86 -3.08 -10.39 8.97
N ASP A 87 -1.84 -10.44 9.48
CA ASP A 87 -1.31 -11.63 10.15
C ASP A 87 -2.03 -11.88 11.48
N VAL A 88 -2.27 -10.81 12.26
CA VAL A 88 -3.00 -10.91 13.52
C VAL A 88 -4.45 -11.30 13.28
N THR A 89 -5.12 -10.70 12.31
CA THR A 89 -6.49 -11.08 11.92
C THR A 89 -6.56 -12.54 11.48
N GLY A 90 -5.58 -13.04 10.74
CA GLY A 90 -5.50 -14.45 10.36
C GLY A 90 -5.33 -15.40 11.56
N LYS A 91 -4.61 -14.99 12.60
CA LYS A 91 -4.51 -15.74 13.87
C LYS A 91 -5.84 -15.73 14.64
N VAL A 92 -6.50 -14.58 14.70
CA VAL A 92 -7.83 -14.43 15.33
C VAL A 92 -8.87 -15.28 14.62
N GLN A 93 -8.91 -15.26 13.29
CA GLN A 93 -9.82 -16.10 12.50
C GLN A 93 -9.66 -17.58 12.84
N LYS A 94 -8.42 -18.08 12.92
CA LYS A 94 -8.13 -19.47 13.28
C LYS A 94 -8.55 -19.79 14.71
N ALA A 95 -8.37 -18.88 15.65
CA ALA A 95 -8.78 -19.07 17.04
C ALA A 95 -10.30 -19.10 17.20
N VAL A 96 -10.99 -18.20 16.52
CA VAL A 96 -12.45 -18.05 16.56
C VAL A 96 -13.18 -19.18 15.80
N ALA A 97 -12.57 -19.71 14.73
CA ALA A 97 -13.14 -20.85 13.99
C ALA A 97 -13.39 -22.10 14.85
N ASN A 98 -12.67 -22.22 15.96
CA ASN A 98 -12.83 -23.33 16.91
C ASN A 98 -13.89 -23.06 18.00
N LEU A 99 -14.51 -21.87 18.02
CA LEU A 99 -15.54 -21.52 19.00
C LEU A 99 -16.93 -21.93 18.47
N SER A 100 -17.73 -22.52 19.36
CA SER A 100 -19.13 -22.83 19.07
C SER A 100 -19.99 -21.61 19.41
N TYR A 101 -20.65 -21.03 18.43
CA TYR A 101 -21.63 -19.96 18.61
C TYR A 101 -22.98 -20.36 18.00
N SER A 102 -24.04 -19.63 18.41
CA SER A 102 -25.40 -19.91 17.92
C SER A 102 -25.45 -19.76 16.39
N PRO A 103 -26.24 -20.63 15.69
CA PRO A 103 -26.42 -20.50 14.24
C PRO A 103 -26.99 -19.15 13.77
N ASP A 104 -27.61 -18.39 14.67
CA ASP A 104 -28.19 -17.06 14.39
C ASP A 104 -27.13 -15.94 14.42
N VAL A 105 -25.90 -16.25 14.83
CA VAL A 105 -24.79 -15.29 14.91
C VAL A 105 -23.89 -15.41 13.69
N THR A 106 -23.79 -14.33 12.92
CA THR A 106 -22.85 -14.22 11.79
C THR A 106 -21.63 -13.42 12.22
N LEU A 107 -20.46 -14.00 12.05
CA LEU A 107 -19.17 -13.35 12.36
C LEU A 107 -18.63 -12.69 11.09
N THR A 108 -18.32 -11.41 11.17
CA THR A 108 -17.63 -10.66 10.10
C THR A 108 -16.37 -10.04 10.67
N TYR A 109 -15.30 -10.04 9.88
CA TYR A 109 -14.02 -9.44 10.26
C TYR A 109 -13.89 -8.11 9.54
N GLY A 110 -13.65 -7.03 10.29
CA GLY A 110 -13.44 -5.68 9.78
C GLY A 110 -11.97 -5.27 9.81
N GLY A 111 -11.74 -3.97 9.64
CA GLY A 111 -10.41 -3.37 9.67
C GLY A 111 -9.61 -3.58 8.37
N ASP A 112 -8.29 -3.74 8.48
CA ASP A 112 -7.37 -3.85 7.34
C ASP A 112 -7.74 -4.97 6.36
N LEU A 113 -8.33 -6.06 6.86
CA LEU A 113 -8.77 -7.18 6.01
C LEU A 113 -9.97 -6.77 5.15
N GLU A 114 -11.00 -6.19 5.74
CA GLU A 114 -12.21 -5.72 5.02
C GLU A 114 -11.83 -4.64 4.00
N ASP A 115 -11.00 -3.69 4.39
CA ASP A 115 -10.48 -2.63 3.54
C ASP A 115 -9.69 -3.21 2.35
N SER A 116 -8.92 -4.27 2.58
CA SER A 116 -8.17 -4.93 1.52
C SER A 116 -9.06 -5.72 0.59
N GLU A 117 -10.02 -6.48 1.10
CA GLU A 117 -10.97 -7.25 0.30
C GLU A 117 -11.86 -6.34 -0.56
N GLU A 118 -12.25 -5.19 -0.07
CA GLU A 118 -13.08 -4.23 -0.81
C GLU A 118 -12.27 -3.46 -1.87
N LYS A 119 -11.05 -3.01 -1.51
CA LYS A 119 -10.24 -2.10 -2.35
C LYS A 119 -9.34 -2.81 -3.35
N LEU A 120 -8.86 -4.04 -3.05
CA LEU A 120 -7.95 -4.76 -3.93
C LEU A 120 -8.55 -5.13 -5.29
N PRO A 121 -9.78 -5.68 -5.41
CA PRO A 121 -10.33 -6.06 -6.71
C PRO A 121 -10.44 -4.89 -7.70
N PRO A 122 -10.98 -3.71 -7.33
CA PRO A 122 -11.04 -2.58 -8.26
C PRO A 122 -9.64 -2.04 -8.63
N ILE A 123 -8.67 -2.08 -7.70
CA ILE A 123 -7.30 -1.66 -7.98
C ILE A 123 -6.63 -2.62 -8.99
N LEU A 124 -6.80 -3.93 -8.81
CA LEU A 124 -6.26 -4.93 -9.73
C LEU A 124 -6.91 -4.85 -11.11
N ALA A 125 -8.23 -4.65 -11.16
CA ALA A 125 -8.95 -4.41 -12.43
C ALA A 125 -8.42 -3.14 -13.12
N GLY A 126 -8.25 -2.04 -12.38
CA GLY A 126 -7.67 -0.80 -12.89
C GLY A 126 -6.25 -0.99 -13.41
N LEU A 127 -5.42 -1.79 -12.71
CA LEU A 127 -4.07 -2.12 -13.13
C LEU A 127 -4.05 -2.89 -14.46
N LEU A 128 -4.94 -3.87 -14.62
CA LEU A 128 -5.03 -4.64 -15.87
C LEU A 128 -5.48 -3.76 -17.05
N ILE A 129 -6.46 -2.88 -16.82
CA ILE A 129 -6.91 -1.93 -17.83
C ILE A 129 -5.79 -0.95 -18.20
N ALA A 130 -5.08 -0.40 -17.22
CA ALA A 130 -3.94 0.48 -17.45
C ALA A 130 -2.82 -0.23 -18.23
N ALA A 131 -2.48 -1.47 -17.87
CA ALA A 131 -1.49 -2.28 -18.58
C ALA A 131 -1.90 -2.54 -20.03
N ALA A 132 -3.17 -2.83 -20.29
CA ALA A 132 -3.70 -3.02 -21.64
C ALA A 132 -3.61 -1.71 -22.47
N ILE A 133 -3.98 -0.58 -21.89
CA ILE A 133 -3.86 0.73 -22.54
C ILE A 133 -2.40 1.06 -22.85
N ILE A 134 -1.49 0.86 -21.90
CA ILE A 134 -0.04 1.07 -22.10
C ILE A 134 0.46 0.19 -23.25
N TYR A 135 0.10 -1.10 -23.27
CA TYR A 135 0.52 -2.00 -24.35
C TYR A 135 -0.01 -1.55 -25.71
N PHE A 136 -1.26 -1.10 -25.78
CA PHE A 136 -1.86 -0.59 -26.99
C PHE A 136 -1.17 0.68 -27.51
N ILE A 137 -0.84 1.61 -26.60
CA ILE A 137 -0.07 2.82 -26.93
C ILE A 137 1.32 2.45 -27.47
N LEU A 138 2.00 1.49 -26.84
CA LEU A 138 3.31 1.00 -27.31
C LEU A 138 3.23 0.39 -28.70
N LEU A 139 2.17 -0.37 -29.01
CA LEU A 139 1.95 -0.94 -30.34
C LEU A 139 1.77 0.14 -31.41
N ILE A 140 0.99 1.16 -31.14
CA ILE A 140 0.77 2.29 -32.06
C ILE A 140 2.07 3.07 -32.26
N HIS A 141 2.80 3.33 -31.19
CA HIS A 141 4.01 4.14 -31.22
C HIS A 141 5.14 3.46 -32.01
N PHE A 142 5.46 2.22 -31.68
CA PHE A 142 6.58 1.50 -32.31
C PHE A 142 6.20 0.76 -33.60
N ARG A 143 4.92 0.53 -33.84
CA ARG A 143 4.41 -0.28 -34.96
C ARG A 143 5.11 -1.64 -35.10
N ASN A 144 5.64 -2.17 -34.00
CA ASN A 144 6.37 -3.41 -33.92
C ASN A 144 6.02 -4.13 -32.61
N VAL A 145 5.36 -5.28 -32.74
CA VAL A 145 4.89 -6.09 -31.62
C VAL A 145 6.05 -6.52 -30.72
N ASN A 146 7.20 -6.85 -31.30
CA ASN A 146 8.34 -7.34 -30.52
C ASN A 146 8.93 -6.25 -29.61
N ILE A 147 9.01 -5.00 -30.10
CA ILE A 147 9.49 -3.87 -29.31
C ILE A 147 8.47 -3.54 -28.19
N ALA A 148 7.19 -3.51 -28.53
CA ALA A 148 6.14 -3.26 -27.56
C ALA A 148 6.14 -4.33 -26.45
N LEU A 149 6.27 -5.60 -26.81
CA LEU A 149 6.34 -6.70 -25.87
C LEU A 149 7.61 -6.64 -24.99
N LEU A 150 8.75 -6.24 -25.56
CA LEU A 150 9.99 -6.10 -24.82
C LEU A 150 9.87 -5.03 -23.71
N ILE A 151 9.35 -3.84 -24.05
CA ILE A 151 9.15 -2.76 -23.08
C ILE A 151 8.12 -3.21 -22.03
N PHE A 152 7.05 -3.85 -22.45
CA PHE A 152 6.02 -4.35 -21.55
C PHE A 152 6.58 -5.42 -20.60
N ALA A 153 7.43 -6.33 -21.07
CA ALA A 153 8.10 -7.33 -20.24
C ALA A 153 9.04 -6.68 -19.19
N CYS A 154 9.65 -5.54 -19.52
CA CYS A 154 10.45 -4.80 -18.52
C CYS A 154 9.64 -4.27 -17.34
N MET A 155 8.30 -4.13 -17.47
CA MET A 155 7.45 -3.78 -16.33
C MET A 155 7.52 -4.84 -15.22
N ALA A 156 7.75 -6.11 -15.56
CA ALA A 156 7.91 -7.16 -14.57
C ALA A 156 9.11 -6.93 -13.63
N LEU A 157 10.12 -6.16 -14.07
CA LEU A 157 11.26 -5.80 -13.22
C LEU A 157 10.86 -4.92 -12.01
N CYS A 158 9.69 -4.25 -12.08
CA CYS A 158 9.20 -3.47 -10.95
C CYS A 158 8.89 -4.35 -9.73
N VAL A 159 8.43 -5.57 -9.95
CA VAL A 159 8.11 -6.51 -8.88
C VAL A 159 9.38 -6.84 -8.08
N PHE A 160 10.50 -7.08 -8.77
CA PHE A 160 11.78 -7.32 -8.11
C PHE A 160 12.25 -6.08 -7.33
N GLY A 161 12.22 -4.89 -7.95
CA GLY A 161 12.60 -3.65 -7.28
C GLY A 161 11.75 -3.34 -6.04
N THR A 162 10.45 -3.60 -6.13
CA THR A 162 9.50 -3.46 -5.02
C THR A 162 9.82 -4.44 -3.89
N ALA A 163 10.01 -5.72 -4.21
CA ALA A 163 10.30 -6.76 -3.22
C ALA A 163 11.56 -6.43 -2.42
N VAL A 164 12.64 -6.02 -3.10
CA VAL A 164 13.88 -5.61 -2.44
C VAL A 164 13.66 -4.36 -1.56
N GLY A 165 12.92 -3.37 -2.05
CA GLY A 165 12.64 -2.15 -1.28
C GLY A 165 11.87 -2.43 0.00
N VAL A 166 10.81 -3.23 -0.08
CA VAL A 166 9.97 -3.64 1.06
C VAL A 166 10.80 -4.42 2.08
N LEU A 167 11.63 -5.37 1.62
CA LEU A 167 12.51 -6.17 2.49
C LEU A 167 13.57 -5.32 3.21
N VAL A 168 14.20 -4.37 2.50
CA VAL A 168 15.25 -3.52 3.08
C VAL A 168 14.70 -2.58 4.14
N GLN A 169 13.52 -2.02 3.90
CA GLN A 169 12.89 -1.07 4.83
C GLN A 169 12.08 -1.76 5.93
N GLY A 170 11.73 -3.05 5.77
CA GLY A 170 10.93 -3.80 6.73
C GLY A 170 9.50 -3.26 6.86
N VAL A 171 8.93 -2.73 5.77
CA VAL A 171 7.55 -2.24 5.73
C VAL A 171 6.60 -3.33 5.22
N ASP A 172 5.35 -3.26 5.67
CA ASP A 172 4.31 -4.18 5.24
C ASP A 172 3.86 -3.88 3.80
N PHE A 173 3.59 -4.94 3.05
CA PHE A 173 3.05 -4.83 1.71
C PHE A 173 1.53 -4.73 1.75
N GLY A 174 1.02 -3.51 1.62
CA GLY A 174 -0.42 -3.22 1.67
C GLY A 174 -0.95 -2.56 0.39
N VAL A 175 -2.18 -2.08 0.45
CA VAL A 175 -2.87 -1.39 -0.66
C VAL A 175 -2.06 -0.20 -1.18
N THR A 176 -1.46 0.59 -0.29
CA THR A 176 -0.62 1.74 -0.65
C THR A 176 0.67 1.34 -1.36
N SER A 177 1.26 0.19 -1.01
CA SER A 177 2.40 -0.38 -1.74
C SER A 177 2.03 -0.71 -3.19
N ILE A 178 0.83 -1.26 -3.43
CA ILE A 178 0.34 -1.55 -4.79
C ILE A 178 0.19 -0.27 -5.60
N LEU A 179 -0.31 0.82 -5.02
CA LEU A 179 -0.34 2.13 -5.69
C LEU A 179 1.06 2.62 -6.05
N GLY A 180 2.05 2.38 -5.18
CA GLY A 180 3.46 2.61 -5.46
C GLY A 180 3.97 1.81 -6.66
N VAL A 181 3.60 0.53 -6.76
CA VAL A 181 3.93 -0.33 -7.92
C VAL A 181 3.34 0.20 -9.22
N VAL A 182 2.08 0.62 -9.22
CA VAL A 182 1.43 1.22 -10.40
C VAL A 182 2.18 2.47 -10.88
N SER A 183 2.57 3.33 -9.94
CA SER A 183 3.37 4.53 -10.25
C SER A 183 4.74 4.15 -10.82
N LEU A 184 5.40 3.16 -10.24
CA LEU A 184 6.71 2.65 -10.68
C LEU A 184 6.64 2.07 -12.09
N MET A 185 5.58 1.32 -12.44
CA MET A 185 5.36 0.80 -13.79
C MET A 185 5.36 1.90 -14.83
N GLY A 186 4.68 3.02 -14.57
CA GLY A 186 4.67 4.18 -15.47
C GLY A 186 6.05 4.79 -15.68
N ILE A 187 6.86 4.88 -14.63
CA ILE A 187 8.24 5.40 -14.71
C ILE A 187 9.12 4.49 -15.56
N ILE A 188 9.02 3.17 -15.40
CA ILE A 188 9.79 2.17 -16.15
C ILE A 188 9.45 2.23 -17.65
N VAL A 189 8.16 2.23 -17.97
CA VAL A 189 7.70 2.27 -19.37
C VAL A 189 8.20 3.53 -20.06
N ARG A 190 8.06 4.69 -19.42
CA ARG A 190 8.57 5.96 -19.95
C ARG A 190 10.07 5.89 -20.25
N ASN A 191 10.87 5.38 -19.30
CA ASN A 191 12.31 5.26 -19.47
C ASN A 191 12.69 4.26 -20.58
N GLY A 192 11.94 3.15 -20.69
CA GLY A 192 12.08 2.17 -21.75
C GLY A 192 11.78 2.73 -23.15
N ILE A 193 10.67 3.48 -23.27
CA ILE A 193 10.30 4.16 -24.53
C ILE A 193 11.41 5.09 -24.98
N ILE A 194 11.87 6.00 -24.09
CA ILE A 194 12.89 7.01 -24.41
C ILE A 194 14.19 6.34 -24.90
N MET A 195 14.58 5.22 -24.33
CA MET A 195 15.81 4.54 -24.72
C MET A 195 15.68 3.81 -26.05
N ILE A 196 14.60 3.07 -26.26
CA ILE A 196 14.39 2.31 -27.51
C ILE A 196 14.06 3.22 -28.67
N ASP A 197 13.28 4.26 -28.46
CA ASP A 197 12.93 5.23 -29.50
C ASP A 197 14.20 5.87 -30.08
N TYR A 198 15.12 6.29 -29.23
CA TYR A 198 16.41 6.84 -29.68
C TYR A 198 17.28 5.77 -30.38
N ALA A 199 17.24 4.51 -29.97
CA ALA A 199 17.95 3.43 -30.66
C ALA A 199 17.38 3.19 -32.08
N GLU A 200 16.05 3.20 -32.22
CA GLU A 200 15.38 3.07 -33.52
C GLU A 200 15.63 4.29 -34.42
N GLU A 201 15.70 5.50 -33.85
CA GLU A 201 16.09 6.72 -34.57
C GLU A 201 17.50 6.60 -35.16
N LEU A 202 18.48 6.19 -34.35
CA LEU A 202 19.87 5.96 -34.81
C LEU A 202 19.95 4.89 -35.91
N ARG A 203 19.15 3.83 -35.81
CA ARG A 203 19.08 2.78 -36.85
C ARG A 203 18.52 3.29 -38.19
N LYS A 204 17.54 4.21 -38.14
CA LYS A 204 16.92 4.77 -39.33
C LYS A 204 17.76 5.86 -39.98
N THR A 205 18.31 6.76 -39.16
CA THR A 205 19.01 7.97 -39.62
C THR A 205 20.47 7.67 -39.97
N GLU A 206 21.19 7.01 -39.05
CA GLU A 206 22.63 6.75 -39.21
C GLU A 206 22.92 5.34 -39.75
N LYS A 207 21.89 4.51 -40.00
CA LYS A 207 21.98 3.14 -40.48
C LYS A 207 22.92 2.25 -39.65
N LEU A 208 23.03 2.54 -38.34
CA LEU A 208 23.86 1.80 -37.42
C LEU A 208 23.35 0.36 -37.22
N GLY A 209 24.28 -0.55 -36.94
CA GLY A 209 23.92 -1.91 -36.53
C GLY A 209 23.13 -1.93 -35.24
N VAL A 210 22.36 -2.99 -35.00
CA VAL A 210 21.50 -3.13 -33.80
C VAL A 210 22.31 -2.94 -32.51
N ARG A 211 23.52 -3.53 -32.47
CA ARG A 211 24.40 -3.45 -31.29
C ARG A 211 24.88 -2.03 -31.01
N ASP A 212 25.35 -1.35 -32.06
CA ASP A 212 25.92 -0.02 -31.90
C ASP A 212 24.83 1.01 -31.62
N ALA A 213 23.67 0.90 -32.28
CA ALA A 213 22.53 1.78 -32.05
C ALA A 213 22.05 1.72 -30.60
N ILE A 214 21.85 0.51 -30.03
CA ILE A 214 21.38 0.39 -28.64
C ILE A 214 22.46 0.78 -27.63
N TYR A 215 23.75 0.51 -27.93
CA TYR A 215 24.85 0.95 -27.07
C TYR A 215 24.97 2.48 -27.01
N HIS A 216 24.93 3.14 -28.17
CA HIS A 216 24.93 4.62 -28.23
C HIS A 216 23.70 5.23 -27.57
N SER A 217 22.53 4.61 -27.76
CA SER A 217 21.30 5.02 -27.10
C SER A 217 21.41 4.94 -25.58
N ALA A 218 21.80 3.78 -25.05
CA ALA A 218 21.96 3.58 -23.61
C ALA A 218 22.94 4.59 -22.99
N ARG A 219 24.11 4.78 -23.64
CA ARG A 219 25.12 5.74 -23.18
C ARG A 219 24.63 7.19 -23.17
N ARG A 220 23.92 7.61 -24.20
CA ARG A 220 23.42 8.99 -24.31
C ARG A 220 22.23 9.26 -23.41
N ARG A 221 21.36 8.26 -23.21
CA ARG A 221 20.15 8.38 -22.38
C ARG A 221 20.38 8.08 -20.90
N MET A 222 21.52 7.51 -20.53
CA MET A 222 21.85 7.20 -19.14
C MET A 222 21.73 8.40 -18.20
N ARG A 223 22.28 9.56 -18.57
CA ARG A 223 22.24 10.77 -17.73
C ARG A 223 20.81 11.29 -17.49
N PRO A 224 19.97 11.50 -18.52
CA PRO A 224 18.57 11.92 -18.31
C PRO A 224 17.77 10.91 -17.48
N ILE A 225 17.91 9.61 -17.75
CA ILE A 225 17.19 8.56 -17.00
C ILE A 225 17.63 8.56 -15.54
N PHE A 226 18.94 8.66 -15.28
CA PHE A 226 19.48 8.73 -13.92
C PHE A 226 18.93 9.95 -13.18
N LEU A 227 18.98 11.13 -13.81
CA LEU A 227 18.53 12.36 -13.16
C LEU A 227 17.04 12.34 -12.81
N THR A 228 16.20 11.87 -13.74
CA THR A 228 14.74 11.78 -13.49
C THR A 228 14.40 10.72 -12.45
N SER A 229 15.12 9.60 -12.43
CA SER A 229 14.93 8.54 -11.43
C SER A 229 15.41 8.99 -10.04
N ALA A 230 16.55 9.67 -9.97
CA ALA A 230 17.06 10.24 -8.73
C ALA A 230 16.11 11.32 -8.18
N ALA A 231 15.59 12.21 -9.04
CA ALA A 231 14.64 13.23 -8.64
C ALA A 231 13.34 12.62 -8.09
N ALA A 232 12.81 11.56 -8.75
CA ALA A 232 11.63 10.86 -8.28
C ALA A 232 11.88 10.18 -6.91
N SER A 233 13.03 9.51 -6.74
CA SER A 233 13.39 8.86 -5.48
C SER A 233 13.59 9.87 -4.36
N MET A 234 14.29 10.98 -4.62
CA MET A 234 14.48 12.03 -3.61
C MET A 234 13.17 12.71 -3.22
N GLY A 235 12.25 12.89 -4.18
CA GLY A 235 10.95 13.51 -3.94
C GLY A 235 10.06 12.74 -2.95
N VAL A 236 10.25 11.43 -2.83
CA VAL A 236 9.45 10.59 -1.90
C VAL A 236 10.16 10.32 -0.56
N ILE A 237 11.43 10.74 -0.38
CA ILE A 237 12.15 10.59 0.90
C ILE A 237 11.38 11.20 2.08
N PRO A 238 10.77 12.40 1.99
CA PRO A 238 10.00 12.96 3.10
C PRO A 238 8.84 12.06 3.54
N MET A 239 8.21 11.32 2.61
CA MET A 239 7.14 10.36 2.93
C MET A 239 7.67 9.17 3.75
N ILE A 240 8.90 8.72 3.47
CA ILE A 240 9.54 7.63 4.22
C ILE A 240 9.95 8.11 5.60
N LEU A 241 10.56 9.30 5.70
CA LEU A 241 11.03 9.88 6.97
C LEU A 241 9.88 10.28 7.90
N GLY A 242 8.72 10.64 7.35
CA GLY A 242 7.54 10.97 8.12
C GLY A 242 6.97 9.79 8.92
N GLY A 243 7.35 8.55 8.60
CA GLY A 243 7.01 7.34 9.38
C GLY A 243 5.52 7.00 9.41
N SER A 244 4.69 7.63 8.58
CA SER A 244 3.27 7.33 8.50
C SER A 244 3.04 5.92 7.95
N GLY A 245 2.32 5.08 8.68
CA GLY A 245 1.98 3.71 8.27
C GLY A 245 1.25 3.63 6.93
N LEU A 246 0.57 4.69 6.54
CA LEU A 246 -0.15 4.77 5.26
C LEU A 246 0.78 5.14 4.08
N TRP A 247 1.65 6.14 4.24
CA TRP A 247 2.43 6.70 3.13
C TRP A 247 3.84 6.14 3.00
N MET A 248 4.43 5.66 4.10
CA MET A 248 5.77 5.09 4.13
C MET A 248 5.92 3.89 3.18
N PRO A 249 4.99 2.90 3.11
CA PRO A 249 5.11 1.78 2.19
C PRO A 249 5.11 2.21 0.71
N MET A 250 4.24 3.15 0.34
CA MET A 250 4.21 3.71 -1.02
C MET A 250 5.52 4.43 -1.38
N GLY A 251 6.02 5.29 -0.47
CA GLY A 251 7.29 6.00 -0.65
C GLY A 251 8.46 5.05 -0.80
N THR A 252 8.51 3.99 0.00
CA THR A 252 9.52 2.93 -0.06
C THR A 252 9.54 2.23 -1.41
N VAL A 253 8.38 1.79 -1.91
CA VAL A 253 8.24 1.13 -3.22
C VAL A 253 8.73 2.05 -4.33
N ILE A 254 8.33 3.30 -4.34
CA ILE A 254 8.76 4.26 -5.38
C ILE A 254 10.25 4.54 -5.28
N CYS A 255 10.79 4.81 -4.09
CA CYS A 255 12.20 5.15 -3.91
C CYS A 255 13.13 4.01 -4.31
N TYR A 256 13.06 2.90 -3.61
CA TYR A 256 13.93 1.74 -3.86
C TYR A 256 13.60 1.09 -5.20
N GLY A 257 12.32 0.96 -5.52
CA GLY A 257 11.88 0.43 -6.81
C GLY A 257 12.45 1.19 -7.98
N THR A 258 12.40 2.53 -7.97
CA THR A 258 12.93 3.36 -9.06
C THR A 258 14.45 3.22 -9.20
N LEU A 259 15.20 3.21 -8.08
CA LEU A 259 16.67 3.09 -8.12
C LEU A 259 17.11 1.73 -8.64
N ILE A 260 16.50 0.65 -8.16
CA ILE A 260 16.84 -0.72 -8.56
C ILE A 260 16.44 -0.96 -10.01
N THR A 261 15.21 -0.61 -10.38
CA THR A 261 14.73 -0.82 -11.76
C THR A 261 15.45 0.03 -12.77
N MET A 262 15.96 1.20 -12.40
CA MET A 262 16.82 2.01 -13.26
C MET A 262 18.09 1.25 -13.66
N VAL A 263 18.78 0.62 -12.69
CA VAL A 263 19.97 -0.18 -12.96
C VAL A 263 19.65 -1.35 -13.87
N PHE A 264 18.57 -2.08 -13.58
CA PHE A 264 18.14 -3.20 -14.41
C PHE A 264 17.71 -2.76 -15.82
N LEU A 265 17.01 -1.65 -15.94
CA LEU A 265 16.59 -1.12 -17.23
C LEU A 265 17.80 -0.76 -18.11
N LEU A 266 18.81 -0.11 -17.54
CA LEU A 266 20.03 0.28 -18.28
C LEU A 266 20.90 -0.91 -18.67
N THR A 267 20.79 -2.05 -17.99
CA THR A 267 21.58 -3.26 -18.26
C THR A 267 20.78 -4.30 -19.05
N VAL A 268 19.61 -4.67 -18.58
CA VAL A 268 18.79 -5.77 -19.11
C VAL A 268 18.14 -5.38 -20.44
N LEU A 269 17.54 -4.18 -20.52
CA LEU A 269 16.83 -3.76 -21.73
C LEU A 269 17.72 -3.70 -22.98
N PRO A 270 18.94 -3.13 -22.95
CA PRO A 270 19.84 -3.16 -24.11
C PRO A 270 20.25 -4.57 -24.54
N VAL A 271 20.51 -5.43 -23.57
CA VAL A 271 20.89 -6.84 -23.83
C VAL A 271 19.75 -7.59 -24.48
N CYS A 272 18.54 -7.50 -23.92
CA CYS A 272 17.34 -8.15 -24.48
C CYS A 272 17.00 -7.61 -25.89
N TYR A 273 17.11 -6.31 -26.11
CA TYR A 273 16.90 -5.70 -27.41
C TYR A 273 17.92 -6.23 -28.44
N TRP A 274 19.21 -6.24 -28.09
CA TRP A 274 20.23 -6.79 -28.96
C TRP A 274 19.99 -8.27 -29.28
N PHE A 275 19.67 -9.07 -28.27
CA PHE A 275 19.44 -10.51 -28.45
C PHE A 275 18.25 -10.78 -29.37
N MET A 276 17.16 -10.03 -29.21
CA MET A 276 15.94 -10.19 -30.00
C MET A 276 16.13 -9.81 -31.47
N PHE A 277 16.87 -8.73 -31.75
CA PHE A 277 17.05 -8.23 -33.10
C PHE A 277 18.32 -8.71 -33.80
N SER A 278 19.33 -9.24 -33.10
CA SER A 278 20.56 -9.79 -33.68
C SER A 278 20.28 -11.02 -34.57
N GLY A 279 19.36 -11.89 -34.18
CA GLY A 279 18.97 -13.06 -34.95
C GLY A 279 18.27 -12.70 -36.30
N SER A 280 17.46 -11.66 -36.30
CA SER A 280 16.77 -11.18 -37.52
C SER A 280 17.74 -10.55 -38.52
N THR A 281 18.74 -9.82 -38.01
CA THR A 281 19.78 -9.17 -38.85
C THR A 281 20.70 -10.22 -39.49
N ARG A 282 21.07 -11.28 -38.75
CA ARG A 282 21.84 -12.40 -39.33
C ARG A 282 21.12 -13.11 -40.47
N LYS A 283 19.82 -13.39 -40.33
CA LYS A 283 19.00 -14.00 -41.38
C LYS A 283 18.93 -13.12 -42.64
N ARG A 284 18.79 -11.79 -42.47
CA ARG A 284 18.73 -10.84 -43.59
C ARG A 284 20.05 -10.75 -44.36
N ILE A 285 21.17 -10.68 -43.64
CA ILE A 285 22.52 -10.69 -44.28
C ILE A 285 22.79 -12.02 -44.97
N ALA A 286 22.33 -13.14 -44.41
CA ALA A 286 22.48 -14.44 -45.05
C ALA A 286 21.65 -14.56 -46.34
N MET A 287 20.42 -14.04 -46.37
CA MET A 287 19.58 -14.01 -47.57
C MET A 287 20.15 -13.08 -48.66
N GLU A 288 20.63 -11.89 -48.26
CA GLU A 288 21.24 -10.92 -49.18
C GLU A 288 22.57 -11.44 -49.82
N LYS A 289 23.29 -12.32 -49.12
CA LYS A 289 24.45 -13.03 -49.66
C LYS A 289 24.06 -14.12 -50.62
N MET A 290 22.95 -14.84 -50.38
CA MET A 290 22.45 -15.91 -51.28
C MET A 290 21.79 -15.33 -52.53
N GLU A 291 21.36 -14.07 -52.53
CA GLU A 291 20.76 -13.38 -53.67
C GLU A 291 21.82 -12.74 -54.57
N ASN A 292 23.05 -12.56 -54.08
CA ASN A 292 24.19 -12.00 -54.80
C ASN A 292 25.22 -13.06 -55.26
N GLU A 293 24.99 -14.35 -54.95
CA GLU A 293 25.69 -15.51 -55.51
C GLU A 293 24.85 -16.20 -56.62
#